data_154934da7b13f1867bd32049df073933
#
_entry.id   154934da7b13f1867bd32049df073933
#
_cell.length_a   1.000
_cell.length_b   1.000
_cell.length_c   1.000
_cell.angle_alpha   90.00
_cell.angle_beta   90.00
_cell.angle_gamma   90.00
#
_symmetry.space_group_name_H-M   'P 1'
#
loop_
_entity.id
_entity.type
_entity.pdbx_description
1 polymer ?
#
loop_
_entity_poly.entity_id
_entity_poly.type
_entity_poly.pdbx_seq_one_letter_code
_entity_poly.pdbx_strand_id
1 'polypeptide(L)'
;MRINEVVQQVPLTRRAVKFYEEKGLLHVPKDSNGYRNYTEEHIRILQEICAYRKLGIGLEDIRKLLLSNDTELLKQIYEQKRSELDASKKELETLEEFLRTRDAKTFCSSLDYHSIAQAIQDALPGFYGYYFMNHFLPYLQMPITTPEQEQAFHKIVEFWDHTTLRIPLLLRFSGWLNWRLSSKASLQKTFEQTEQRTQKYLNLTEEEYQDLKEQTLKNVKLRNHPLVKYHPFFIAHRRFMRKLQDCGYNDIFLPNMMALSPEYKAYHDALDKINQRICEDLGLYYDSNFQLVLKK
;
A
#
# COMPACT_ATOMS: atom_id res chain seq x y z
N MET A 1 35.26 -4.02 -20.70
CA MET A 1 35.58 -2.65 -20.18
C MET A 1 35.55 -2.65 -18.67
N ARG A 2 36.30 -1.79 -18.03
CA ARG A 2 36.27 -1.57 -16.58
C ARG A 2 35.31 -0.43 -16.24
N ILE A 3 34.83 -0.40 -14.99
CA ILE A 3 33.83 0.60 -14.53
C ILE A 3 34.25 2.07 -14.81
N ASN A 4 35.57 2.34 -14.84
CA ASN A 4 36.09 3.67 -15.16
C ASN A 4 35.84 4.08 -16.61
N GLU A 5 35.90 3.12 -17.54
CA GLU A 5 35.63 3.32 -18.97
C GLU A 5 34.11 3.45 -19.19
N VAL A 6 33.30 2.69 -18.42
CA VAL A 6 31.83 2.77 -18.45
C VAL A 6 31.34 4.16 -18.10
N VAL A 7 31.83 4.76 -16.99
CA VAL A 7 31.36 6.07 -16.53
C VAL A 7 31.83 7.24 -17.42
N GLN A 8 32.71 6.98 -18.39
CA GLN A 8 33.05 7.95 -19.44
C GLN A 8 32.05 7.93 -20.61
N GLN A 9 31.29 6.82 -20.76
CA GLN A 9 30.34 6.61 -21.86
C GLN A 9 28.88 6.81 -21.46
N VAL A 10 28.59 6.86 -20.14
CA VAL A 10 27.25 7.06 -19.62
C VAL A 10 27.28 8.20 -18.58
N PRO A 11 26.24 9.04 -18.49
CA PRO A 11 26.17 10.13 -17.53
C PRO A 11 25.80 9.64 -16.11
N LEU A 12 26.56 8.65 -15.61
CA LEU A 12 26.33 8.00 -14.32
C LEU A 12 27.62 7.95 -13.52
N THR A 13 27.50 7.99 -12.19
CA THR A 13 28.63 7.77 -11.28
C THR A 13 28.91 6.29 -11.09
N ARG A 14 30.13 5.92 -10.71
CA ARG A 14 30.48 4.52 -10.34
C ARG A 14 29.55 3.96 -9.25
N ARG A 15 29.11 4.82 -8.31
CA ARG A 15 28.17 4.44 -7.27
C ARG A 15 26.80 4.12 -7.83
N ALA A 16 26.32 4.89 -8.79
CA ALA A 16 25.05 4.62 -9.47
C ALA A 16 25.07 3.31 -10.25
N VAL A 17 26.16 3.02 -10.99
CA VAL A 17 26.31 1.74 -11.71
C VAL A 17 26.25 0.55 -10.74
N LYS A 18 27.01 0.61 -9.62
CA LYS A 18 26.97 -0.45 -8.60
C LYS A 18 25.59 -0.59 -7.96
N PHE A 19 24.91 0.51 -7.70
CA PHE A 19 23.56 0.50 -7.17
C PHE A 19 22.57 -0.22 -8.10
N TYR A 20 22.65 0.00 -9.42
CA TYR A 20 21.80 -0.70 -10.37
C TYR A 20 22.13 -2.20 -10.49
N GLU A 21 23.39 -2.60 -10.32
CA GLU A 21 23.76 -4.01 -10.17
C GLU A 21 23.16 -4.62 -8.91
N GLU A 22 23.28 -3.96 -7.76
CA GLU A 22 22.73 -4.41 -6.46
C GLU A 22 21.20 -4.52 -6.50
N LYS A 23 20.55 -3.67 -7.29
CA LYS A 23 19.08 -3.70 -7.50
C LYS A 23 18.65 -4.72 -8.57
N GLY A 24 19.59 -5.44 -9.18
CA GLY A 24 19.30 -6.45 -10.19
C GLY A 24 18.82 -5.90 -11.53
N LEU A 25 19.06 -4.62 -11.83
CA LEU A 25 18.76 -4.01 -13.13
C LEU A 25 19.86 -4.26 -14.16
N LEU A 26 21.05 -4.63 -13.70
CA LEU A 26 22.21 -4.93 -14.52
C LEU A 26 22.93 -6.14 -13.94
N HIS A 27 23.20 -7.14 -14.78
CA HIS A 27 23.97 -8.31 -14.39
C HIS A 27 25.32 -8.32 -15.11
N VAL A 28 26.39 -8.09 -14.36
CA VAL A 28 27.74 -8.01 -14.91
C VAL A 28 28.60 -9.17 -14.39
N PRO A 29 29.05 -10.10 -15.25
CA PRO A 29 29.90 -11.20 -14.85
C PRO A 29 31.26 -10.70 -14.38
N LYS A 30 31.86 -11.43 -13.43
CA LYS A 30 33.25 -11.23 -13.00
C LYS A 30 34.16 -12.08 -13.85
N ASP A 31 35.31 -11.53 -14.19
CA ASP A 31 36.41 -12.29 -14.88
C ASP A 31 37.12 -13.24 -13.89
N SER A 32 38.07 -14.02 -14.37
CA SER A 32 38.89 -14.95 -13.59
C SER A 32 39.66 -14.30 -12.45
N ASN A 33 39.91 -13.00 -12.53
CA ASN A 33 40.57 -12.20 -11.49
C ASN A 33 39.60 -11.52 -10.52
N GLY A 34 38.30 -11.84 -10.61
CA GLY A 34 37.27 -11.29 -9.74
C GLY A 34 36.77 -9.88 -10.11
N TYR A 35 37.26 -9.31 -11.20
CA TYR A 35 36.87 -7.98 -11.65
C TYR A 35 35.65 -8.05 -12.59
N ARG A 36 34.77 -7.06 -12.52
CA ARG A 36 33.64 -6.91 -13.42
C ARG A 36 34.09 -6.54 -14.82
N ASN A 37 33.53 -7.21 -15.80
CA ASN A 37 33.82 -6.98 -17.23
C ASN A 37 32.55 -6.51 -17.95
N TYR A 38 32.45 -5.19 -18.18
CA TYR A 38 31.33 -4.59 -18.88
C TYR A 38 31.47 -4.72 -20.39
N THR A 39 30.35 -4.93 -21.07
CA THR A 39 30.20 -5.00 -22.51
C THR A 39 29.46 -3.79 -23.06
N GLU A 40 29.41 -3.61 -24.38
CA GLU A 40 28.61 -2.60 -25.06
C GLU A 40 27.10 -2.76 -24.73
N GLU A 41 26.65 -3.99 -24.53
CA GLU A 41 25.28 -4.27 -24.12
C GLU A 41 24.98 -3.67 -22.74
N HIS A 42 25.89 -3.82 -21.78
CA HIS A 42 25.74 -3.20 -20.46
C HIS A 42 25.72 -1.66 -20.53
N ILE A 43 26.45 -1.06 -21.48
CA ILE A 43 26.40 0.38 -21.75
C ILE A 43 25.01 0.78 -22.24
N ARG A 44 24.42 0.05 -23.19
CA ARG A 44 23.06 0.32 -23.69
C ARG A 44 22.03 0.24 -22.57
N ILE A 45 22.06 -0.82 -21.77
CA ILE A 45 21.15 -0.96 -20.61
C ILE A 45 21.29 0.22 -19.63
N LEU A 46 22.52 0.65 -19.34
CA LEU A 46 22.77 1.80 -18.47
C LEU A 46 22.27 3.11 -19.07
N GLN A 47 22.37 3.28 -20.39
CA GLN A 47 21.81 4.45 -21.09
C GLN A 47 20.28 4.45 -21.03
N GLU A 48 19.62 3.32 -21.20
CA GLU A 48 18.18 3.16 -21.07
C GLU A 48 17.73 3.46 -19.62
N ILE A 49 18.38 2.88 -18.61
CA ILE A 49 18.11 3.18 -17.20
C ILE A 49 18.25 4.69 -16.96
N CYS A 50 19.28 5.31 -17.49
CA CYS A 50 19.50 6.75 -17.34
C CYS A 50 18.37 7.57 -18.00
N ALA A 51 17.92 7.19 -19.19
CA ALA A 51 16.81 7.84 -19.88
C ALA A 51 15.49 7.72 -19.07
N TYR A 52 15.14 6.53 -18.64
CA TYR A 52 13.94 6.29 -17.82
C TYR A 52 13.99 7.04 -16.49
N ARG A 53 15.15 7.06 -15.83
CA ARG A 53 15.31 7.84 -14.59
C ARG A 53 15.14 9.33 -14.80
N LYS A 54 15.66 9.90 -15.90
CA LYS A 54 15.44 11.32 -16.27
C LYS A 54 13.97 11.61 -16.53
N LEU A 55 13.20 10.64 -17.03
CA LEU A 55 11.76 10.74 -17.22
C LEU A 55 10.96 10.52 -15.92
N GLY A 56 11.65 10.31 -14.78
CA GLY A 56 11.01 10.09 -13.48
C GLY A 56 10.33 8.74 -13.34
N ILE A 57 10.75 7.72 -14.13
CA ILE A 57 10.21 6.35 -14.02
C ILE A 57 10.86 5.65 -12.82
N GLY A 58 10.06 4.91 -12.06
CA GLY A 58 10.48 4.14 -10.89
C GLY A 58 11.36 2.94 -11.23
N LEU A 59 12.16 2.46 -10.26
CA LEU A 59 13.10 1.34 -10.52
C LEU A 59 12.38 0.04 -10.87
N GLU A 60 11.21 -0.22 -10.28
CA GLU A 60 10.42 -1.44 -10.56
C GLU A 60 9.87 -1.43 -11.99
N ASP A 61 9.36 -0.29 -12.44
CA ASP A 61 8.87 -0.16 -13.82
C ASP A 61 10.03 -0.22 -14.82
N ILE A 62 11.19 0.36 -14.50
CA ILE A 62 12.42 0.20 -15.31
C ILE A 62 12.79 -1.28 -15.41
N ARG A 63 12.70 -2.05 -14.31
CA ARG A 63 12.99 -3.48 -14.36
C ARG A 63 12.03 -4.21 -15.31
N LYS A 64 10.72 -3.93 -15.24
CA LYS A 64 9.73 -4.52 -16.13
C LYS A 64 10.01 -4.15 -17.61
N LEU A 65 10.31 -2.88 -17.87
CA LEU A 65 10.63 -2.39 -19.21
C LEU A 65 11.87 -3.06 -19.80
N LEU A 66 12.94 -3.23 -19.01
CA LEU A 66 14.18 -3.90 -19.46
C LEU A 66 13.98 -5.39 -19.72
N LEU A 67 13.06 -6.05 -18.99
CA LEU A 67 12.79 -7.49 -19.17
C LEU A 67 11.87 -7.78 -20.35
N SER A 68 10.84 -6.95 -20.56
CA SER A 68 9.78 -7.23 -21.54
C SER A 68 9.97 -6.49 -22.87
N ASN A 69 10.78 -5.43 -22.89
CA ASN A 69 10.84 -4.46 -24.00
C ASN A 69 9.43 -3.98 -24.45
N ASP A 70 8.53 -3.83 -23.46
CA ASP A 70 7.08 -3.66 -23.65
C ASP A 70 6.73 -2.20 -23.89
N THR A 71 6.43 -1.89 -25.14
CA THR A 71 5.97 -0.55 -25.53
C THR A 71 4.63 -0.19 -24.89
N GLU A 72 3.79 -1.18 -24.59
CA GLU A 72 2.48 -0.94 -23.98
C GLU A 72 2.61 -0.49 -22.51
N LEU A 73 3.54 -1.10 -21.77
CA LEU A 73 3.86 -0.65 -20.42
C LEU A 73 4.37 0.81 -20.41
N LEU A 74 5.21 1.18 -21.39
CA LEU A 74 5.68 2.57 -21.49
C LEU A 74 4.55 3.54 -21.81
N LYS A 75 3.58 3.14 -22.63
CA LYS A 75 2.36 3.93 -22.89
C LYS A 75 1.50 4.09 -21.62
N GLN A 76 1.31 3.03 -20.87
CA GLN A 76 0.56 3.09 -19.60
C GLN A 76 1.22 4.07 -18.62
N ILE A 77 2.55 4.03 -18.47
CA ILE A 77 3.30 4.99 -17.64
C ILE A 77 3.13 6.42 -18.17
N TYR A 78 3.13 6.61 -19.48
CA TYR A 78 2.90 7.92 -20.10
C TYR A 78 1.49 8.44 -19.80
N GLU A 79 0.45 7.65 -20.01
CA GLU A 79 -0.94 8.06 -19.76
C GLU A 79 -1.20 8.35 -18.28
N GLN A 80 -0.61 7.56 -17.38
CA GLN A 80 -0.66 7.84 -15.95
C GLN A 80 -0.04 9.19 -15.62
N LYS A 81 1.19 9.46 -16.09
CA LYS A 81 1.87 10.75 -15.87
C LYS A 81 1.12 11.92 -16.47
N ARG A 82 0.50 11.73 -17.63
CA ARG A 82 -0.35 12.73 -18.27
C ARG A 82 -1.57 13.04 -17.41
N SER A 83 -2.25 12.03 -16.90
CA SER A 83 -3.39 12.19 -16.00
C SER A 83 -3.02 12.93 -14.72
N GLU A 84 -1.88 12.58 -14.10
CA GLU A 84 -1.34 13.28 -12.92
C GLU A 84 -1.04 14.77 -13.22
N LEU A 85 -0.47 15.06 -14.39
CA LEU A 85 -0.19 16.43 -14.82
C LEU A 85 -1.47 17.23 -15.07
N ASP A 86 -2.47 16.63 -15.70
CA ASP A 86 -3.75 17.30 -15.99
C ASP A 86 -4.51 17.58 -14.68
N ALA A 87 -4.46 16.69 -13.70
CA ALA A 87 -4.98 16.92 -12.35
C ALA A 87 -4.26 18.08 -11.66
N SER A 88 -2.92 18.10 -11.68
CA SER A 88 -2.14 19.20 -11.08
C SER A 88 -2.37 20.54 -11.75
N LYS A 89 -2.62 20.58 -13.06
CA LYS A 89 -3.02 21.81 -13.76
C LYS A 89 -4.37 22.32 -13.28
N LYS A 90 -5.36 21.43 -13.15
CA LYS A 90 -6.69 21.78 -12.64
C LYS A 90 -6.61 22.35 -11.21
N GLU A 91 -5.78 21.74 -10.35
CA GLU A 91 -5.52 22.26 -9.00
C GLU A 91 -4.93 23.67 -9.03
N LEU A 92 -3.96 23.91 -9.92
CA LEU A 92 -3.32 25.22 -10.06
C LEU A 92 -4.32 26.29 -10.54
N GLU A 93 -5.12 25.98 -11.55
CA GLU A 93 -6.19 26.85 -12.05
C GLU A 93 -7.19 27.19 -10.94
N THR A 94 -7.56 26.17 -10.15
CA THR A 94 -8.46 26.32 -9.00
C THR A 94 -7.86 27.21 -7.93
N LEU A 95 -6.55 27.06 -7.65
CA LEU A 95 -5.83 27.91 -6.70
C LEU A 95 -5.73 29.37 -7.18
N GLU A 96 -5.50 29.58 -8.47
CA GLU A 96 -5.49 30.94 -9.07
C GLU A 96 -6.86 31.62 -8.93
N GLU A 97 -7.94 30.87 -9.17
CA GLU A 97 -9.30 31.39 -8.97
C GLU A 97 -9.57 31.71 -7.50
N PHE A 98 -9.16 30.84 -6.57
CA PHE A 98 -9.27 31.11 -5.14
C PHE A 98 -8.45 32.34 -4.71
N LEU A 99 -7.26 32.52 -5.25
CA LEU A 99 -6.47 33.72 -4.98
C LEU A 99 -7.17 35.01 -5.43
N ARG A 100 -7.93 34.93 -6.53
CA ARG A 100 -8.69 36.06 -7.08
C ARG A 100 -9.98 36.35 -6.29
N THR A 101 -10.73 35.31 -5.92
CA THR A 101 -12.08 35.46 -5.33
C THR A 101 -12.07 35.48 -3.81
N ARG A 102 -11.16 34.73 -3.16
CA ARG A 102 -11.14 34.48 -1.72
C ARG A 102 -12.45 33.91 -1.16
N ASP A 103 -13.29 33.34 -2.00
CA ASP A 103 -14.57 32.75 -1.61
C ASP A 103 -14.39 31.28 -1.23
N ALA A 104 -14.04 31.06 0.04
CA ALA A 104 -13.86 29.72 0.58
C ALA A 104 -15.15 28.87 0.54
N LYS A 105 -16.34 29.50 0.61
CA LYS A 105 -17.62 28.76 0.63
C LYS A 105 -17.92 28.11 -0.71
N THR A 106 -17.78 28.85 -1.79
CA THR A 106 -17.95 28.30 -3.14
C THR A 106 -16.88 27.25 -3.44
N PHE A 107 -15.64 27.48 -3.00
CA PHE A 107 -14.57 26.51 -3.19
C PHE A 107 -14.76 25.19 -2.44
N CYS A 108 -15.18 25.24 -1.17
CA CYS A 108 -15.45 24.02 -0.40
C CYS A 108 -16.55 23.14 -1.01
N SER A 109 -17.47 23.72 -1.78
CA SER A 109 -18.55 22.96 -2.44
C SER A 109 -18.17 22.46 -3.85
N SER A 110 -17.09 22.95 -4.45
CA SER A 110 -16.68 22.64 -5.82
C SER A 110 -15.35 21.86 -5.92
N LEU A 111 -14.63 21.71 -4.82
CA LEU A 111 -13.35 21.00 -4.80
C LEU A 111 -13.58 19.48 -4.76
N ASP A 112 -13.32 18.84 -5.90
CA ASP A 112 -13.15 17.41 -5.96
C ASP A 112 -11.80 17.05 -5.33
N TYR A 113 -11.78 16.20 -4.34
CA TYR A 113 -10.53 15.69 -3.79
C TYR A 113 -9.74 14.92 -4.86
N HIS A 114 -8.42 15.16 -4.90
CA HIS A 114 -7.52 14.49 -5.83
C HIS A 114 -7.54 12.96 -5.66
N SER A 115 -7.77 12.48 -4.43
CA SER A 115 -8.00 11.07 -4.14
C SER A 115 -8.93 10.88 -2.95
N ILE A 116 -9.59 9.73 -2.90
CA ILE A 116 -10.40 9.32 -1.74
C ILE A 116 -9.55 9.28 -0.47
N ALA A 117 -8.29 8.85 -0.59
CA ALA A 117 -7.34 8.84 0.52
C ALA A 117 -7.16 10.22 1.15
N GLN A 118 -7.03 11.26 0.33
CA GLN A 118 -6.89 12.64 0.80
C GLN A 118 -8.18 13.13 1.47
N ALA A 119 -9.32 12.90 0.83
CA ALA A 119 -10.62 13.27 1.38
C ALA A 119 -10.86 12.67 2.78
N ILE A 120 -10.52 11.39 2.95
CA ILE A 120 -10.64 10.71 4.25
C ILE A 120 -9.62 11.23 5.27
N GLN A 121 -8.38 11.53 4.86
CA GLN A 121 -7.37 12.10 5.77
C GLN A 121 -7.78 13.48 6.29
N ASP A 122 -8.40 14.30 5.45
CA ASP A 122 -8.89 15.62 5.83
C ASP A 122 -10.13 15.53 6.72
N ALA A 123 -11.02 14.57 6.46
CA ALA A 123 -12.19 14.30 7.31
C ALA A 123 -11.82 13.69 8.66
N LEU A 124 -10.73 12.91 8.73
CA LEU A 124 -10.26 12.22 9.95
C LEU A 124 -8.82 12.67 10.31
N PRO A 125 -8.61 13.92 10.73
CA PRO A 125 -7.28 14.45 11.00
C PRO A 125 -6.63 13.78 12.22
N GLY A 126 -5.29 13.72 12.18
CA GLY A 126 -4.47 13.28 13.29
C GLY A 126 -4.23 11.78 13.36
N PHE A 127 -3.84 11.32 14.58
CA PHE A 127 -3.38 9.96 14.80
C PHE A 127 -4.40 8.87 14.45
N TYR A 128 -5.69 9.14 14.64
CA TYR A 128 -6.76 8.19 14.35
C TYR A 128 -6.86 7.89 12.85
N GLY A 129 -6.89 8.93 12.03
CA GLY A 129 -6.88 8.77 10.57
C GLY A 129 -5.67 7.97 10.12
N TYR A 130 -4.48 8.31 10.63
CA TYR A 130 -3.26 7.58 10.30
C TYR A 130 -3.30 6.11 10.73
N TYR A 131 -3.69 5.82 11.96
CA TYR A 131 -3.66 4.45 12.51
C TYR A 131 -4.64 3.51 11.80
N PHE A 132 -5.88 3.98 11.58
CA PHE A 132 -6.91 3.16 10.96
C PHE A 132 -6.80 3.13 9.43
N MET A 133 -6.49 4.27 8.83
CA MET A 133 -6.50 4.40 7.38
C MET A 133 -5.23 3.91 6.70
N ASN A 134 -4.10 3.79 7.43
CA ASN A 134 -2.83 3.37 6.84
C ASN A 134 -2.92 2.03 6.08
N HIS A 135 -3.79 1.12 6.54
CA HIS A 135 -4.06 -0.16 5.86
C HIS A 135 -4.86 0.01 4.57
N PHE A 136 -5.73 1.02 4.50
CA PHE A 136 -6.66 1.25 3.38
C PHE A 136 -6.11 2.25 2.36
N LEU A 137 -5.23 3.17 2.78
CA LEU A 137 -4.70 4.24 1.93
C LEU A 137 -4.15 3.76 0.57
N PRO A 138 -3.45 2.62 0.46
CA PRO A 138 -2.99 2.13 -0.83
C PRO A 138 -4.10 1.88 -1.85
N TYR A 139 -5.29 1.49 -1.38
CA TYR A 139 -6.45 1.18 -2.22
C TYR A 139 -7.33 2.38 -2.55
N LEU A 140 -7.02 3.55 -2.01
CA LEU A 140 -7.85 4.75 -2.09
C LEU A 140 -7.16 5.89 -2.87
N GLN A 141 -6.14 5.58 -3.68
CA GLN A 141 -5.40 6.54 -4.49
C GLN A 141 -6.13 6.90 -5.80
N MET A 142 -7.45 6.91 -5.78
CA MET A 142 -8.30 7.25 -6.92
C MET A 142 -9.27 8.37 -6.55
N PRO A 143 -9.76 9.17 -7.51
CA PRO A 143 -10.80 10.17 -7.27
C PRO A 143 -12.16 9.49 -7.03
N ILE A 144 -13.07 10.22 -6.38
CA ILE A 144 -14.50 9.86 -6.34
C ILE A 144 -15.08 10.19 -7.72
N THR A 145 -15.61 9.20 -8.41
CA THR A 145 -16.11 9.36 -9.79
C THR A 145 -17.58 8.96 -9.95
N THR A 146 -18.14 8.26 -8.96
CA THR A 146 -19.53 7.79 -9.03
C THR A 146 -20.34 8.23 -7.81
N PRO A 147 -21.66 8.40 -7.96
CA PRO A 147 -22.54 8.72 -6.84
C PRO A 147 -22.52 7.66 -5.72
N GLU A 148 -22.28 6.41 -6.06
CA GLU A 148 -22.17 5.30 -5.11
C GLU A 148 -20.92 5.46 -4.25
N GLN A 149 -19.80 5.88 -4.85
CA GLN A 149 -18.56 6.18 -4.12
C GLN A 149 -18.75 7.39 -3.20
N GLU A 150 -19.43 8.42 -3.65
CA GLU A 150 -19.75 9.60 -2.84
C GLU A 150 -20.60 9.24 -1.61
N GLN A 151 -21.66 8.44 -1.81
CA GLN A 151 -22.47 7.94 -0.70
C GLN A 151 -21.67 7.07 0.27
N ALA A 152 -20.82 6.20 -0.26
CA ALA A 152 -19.95 5.36 0.56
C ALA A 152 -18.94 6.19 1.39
N PHE A 153 -18.38 7.24 0.79
CA PHE A 153 -17.51 8.18 1.48
C PHE A 153 -18.24 8.87 2.63
N HIS A 154 -19.43 9.42 2.37
CA HIS A 154 -20.22 10.07 3.43
C HIS A 154 -20.56 9.11 4.58
N LYS A 155 -20.92 7.86 4.30
CA LYS A 155 -21.19 6.86 5.34
C LYS A 155 -19.95 6.50 6.16
N ILE A 156 -18.76 6.52 5.57
CA ILE A 156 -17.50 6.32 6.29
C ILE A 156 -17.21 7.49 7.21
N VAL A 157 -17.39 8.72 6.75
CA VAL A 157 -17.22 9.92 7.60
C VAL A 157 -18.22 9.89 8.74
N GLU A 158 -19.51 9.65 8.44
CA GLU A 158 -20.58 9.54 9.47
C GLU A 158 -20.29 8.44 10.50
N PHE A 159 -19.81 7.27 10.05
CA PHE A 159 -19.38 6.19 10.94
C PHE A 159 -18.32 6.68 11.95
N TRP A 160 -17.31 7.42 11.49
CA TRP A 160 -16.26 7.93 12.37
C TRP A 160 -16.72 9.07 13.27
N ASP A 161 -17.60 9.94 12.80
CA ASP A 161 -18.18 11.02 13.59
C ASP A 161 -19.00 10.49 14.78
N HIS A 162 -19.72 9.39 14.58
CA HIS A 162 -20.52 8.74 15.62
C HIS A 162 -19.72 7.72 16.46
N THR A 163 -18.50 7.40 16.06
CA THR A 163 -17.67 6.40 16.73
C THR A 163 -16.85 7.02 17.86
N THR A 164 -17.31 6.90 19.11
CA THR A 164 -16.61 7.41 20.31
C THR A 164 -15.60 6.42 20.89
N LEU A 165 -14.79 5.79 20.06
CA LEU A 165 -13.79 4.82 20.50
C LEU A 165 -12.57 5.51 21.11
N ARG A 166 -12.28 5.20 22.37
CA ARG A 166 -11.00 5.57 22.99
C ARG A 166 -9.99 4.46 22.78
N ILE A 167 -8.93 4.77 22.02
CA ILE A 167 -7.82 3.83 21.86
C ILE A 167 -7.13 3.63 23.21
N PRO A 168 -6.95 2.40 23.70
CA PRO A 168 -6.21 2.12 24.91
C PRO A 168 -4.81 2.73 24.90
N LEU A 169 -4.36 3.26 26.06
CA LEU A 169 -3.06 3.97 26.16
C LEU A 169 -1.87 3.15 25.61
N LEU A 170 -1.86 1.84 25.85
CA LEU A 170 -0.82 0.95 25.35
C LEU A 170 -0.79 0.88 23.81
N LEU A 171 -1.96 0.84 23.18
CA LEU A 171 -2.07 0.85 21.71
C LEU A 171 -1.73 2.23 21.14
N ARG A 172 -2.14 3.30 21.83
CA ARG A 172 -1.78 4.69 21.47
C ARG A 172 -0.29 4.92 21.51
N PHE A 173 0.39 4.44 22.56
CA PHE A 173 1.83 4.58 22.68
C PHE A 173 2.57 3.80 21.60
N SER A 174 2.19 2.55 21.35
CA SER A 174 2.82 1.73 20.30
C SER A 174 2.61 2.33 18.89
N GLY A 175 1.42 2.84 18.60
CA GLY A 175 1.12 3.51 17.34
C GLY A 175 1.86 4.83 17.18
N TRP A 176 1.95 5.66 18.24
CA TRP A 176 2.72 6.89 18.25
C TRP A 176 4.22 6.64 18.03
N LEU A 177 4.78 5.62 18.68
CA LEU A 177 6.18 5.24 18.49
C LEU A 177 6.45 4.82 17.04
N ASN A 178 5.57 4.00 16.48
CA ASN A 178 5.66 3.58 15.08
C ASN A 178 5.55 4.79 14.13
N TRP A 179 4.57 5.66 14.33
CA TRP A 179 4.41 6.88 13.54
C TRP A 179 5.65 7.80 13.61
N ARG A 180 6.22 7.98 14.80
CA ARG A 180 7.42 8.82 15.00
C ARG A 180 8.67 8.24 14.34
N LEU A 181 8.77 6.90 14.25
CA LEU A 181 9.89 6.19 13.62
C LEU A 181 9.67 6.02 12.10
N SER A 182 8.46 6.25 11.61
CA SER A 182 8.13 6.14 10.19
C SER A 182 8.59 7.37 9.43
N SER A 183 9.40 7.20 8.40
CA SER A 183 9.80 8.24 7.45
C SER A 183 8.92 8.23 6.20
N LYS A 184 8.98 9.29 5.35
CA LYS A 184 8.30 9.30 4.04
C LYS A 184 8.71 8.11 3.16
N ALA A 185 9.97 7.69 3.23
CA ALA A 185 10.46 6.48 2.56
C ALA A 185 9.81 5.20 3.10
N SER A 186 9.36 5.19 4.36
CA SER A 186 8.59 4.10 4.96
C SER A 186 7.16 4.00 4.40
N LEU A 187 6.52 5.11 4.08
CA LEU A 187 5.19 5.12 3.46
C LEU A 187 5.22 4.50 2.06
N GLN A 188 6.14 4.93 1.20
CA GLN A 188 6.28 4.36 -0.14
C GLN A 188 6.56 2.84 -0.08
N LYS A 189 7.42 2.41 0.84
CA LYS A 189 7.66 1.00 1.07
C LYS A 189 6.41 0.25 1.55
N THR A 190 5.57 0.90 2.35
CA THR A 190 4.29 0.32 2.79
C THR A 190 3.33 0.14 1.61
N PHE A 191 3.25 1.09 0.68
CA PHE A 191 2.47 0.95 -0.55
C PHE A 191 2.96 -0.23 -1.39
N GLU A 192 4.26 -0.29 -1.69
CA GLU A 192 4.87 -1.39 -2.44
C GLU A 192 4.61 -2.76 -1.79
N GLN A 193 4.77 -2.86 -0.47
CA GLN A 193 4.48 -4.09 0.29
C GLN A 193 3.00 -4.47 0.27
N THR A 194 2.10 -3.48 0.29
CA THR A 194 0.67 -3.73 0.23
C THR A 194 0.27 -4.22 -1.16
N GLU A 195 0.79 -3.61 -2.21
CA GLU A 195 0.56 -4.04 -3.59
C GLU A 195 1.07 -5.48 -3.81
N GLN A 196 2.31 -5.79 -3.41
CA GLN A 196 2.87 -7.14 -3.49
C GLN A 196 2.01 -8.16 -2.73
N ARG A 197 1.55 -7.79 -1.53
CA ARG A 197 0.66 -8.64 -0.72
C ARG A 197 -0.68 -8.84 -1.41
N THR A 198 -1.28 -7.80 -1.96
CA THR A 198 -2.55 -7.88 -2.70
C THR A 198 -2.42 -8.82 -3.89
N GLN A 199 -1.40 -8.66 -4.71
CA GLN A 199 -1.13 -9.53 -5.86
C GLN A 199 -0.89 -10.99 -5.43
N LYS A 200 -0.17 -11.20 -4.33
CA LYS A 200 0.03 -12.54 -3.77
C LYS A 200 -1.29 -13.21 -3.39
N TYR A 201 -2.19 -12.50 -2.71
CA TYR A 201 -3.49 -13.09 -2.30
C TYR A 201 -4.46 -13.28 -3.46
N LEU A 202 -4.41 -12.41 -4.49
CA LEU A 202 -5.22 -12.57 -5.70
C LEU A 202 -4.79 -13.76 -6.55
N ASN A 203 -3.49 -14.12 -6.52
CA ASN A 203 -2.88 -15.15 -7.37
C ASN A 203 -2.19 -16.24 -6.53
N LEU A 204 -2.75 -16.60 -5.37
CA LEU A 204 -2.14 -17.51 -4.41
C LEU A 204 -1.96 -18.89 -5.01
N THR A 205 -0.71 -19.38 -5.06
CA THR A 205 -0.39 -20.74 -5.47
C THR A 205 -0.74 -21.74 -4.38
N GLU A 206 -0.85 -23.03 -4.74
CA GLU A 206 -1.15 -24.08 -3.74
C GLU A 206 -0.02 -24.24 -2.70
N GLU A 207 1.24 -24.06 -3.11
CA GLU A 207 2.39 -24.08 -2.19
C GLU A 207 2.31 -22.92 -1.17
N GLU A 208 2.07 -21.70 -1.64
CA GLU A 208 1.88 -20.53 -0.77
C GLU A 208 0.65 -20.67 0.14
N TYR A 209 -0.41 -21.33 -0.34
CA TYR A 209 -1.58 -21.64 0.47
C TYR A 209 -1.22 -22.59 1.63
N GLN A 210 -0.44 -23.65 1.39
CA GLN A 210 0.00 -24.58 2.43
C GLN A 210 0.88 -23.87 3.47
N ASP A 211 1.79 -23.00 3.04
CA ASP A 211 2.60 -22.18 3.94
C ASP A 211 1.72 -21.27 4.81
N LEU A 212 0.75 -20.59 4.19
CA LEU A 212 -0.18 -19.70 4.90
C LEU A 212 -1.03 -20.48 5.93
N LYS A 213 -1.49 -21.67 5.57
CA LYS A 213 -2.24 -22.56 6.45
C LYS A 213 -1.40 -22.98 7.67
N GLU A 214 -0.15 -23.36 7.45
CA GLU A 214 0.77 -23.73 8.54
C GLU A 214 1.07 -22.53 9.46
N GLN A 215 1.32 -21.35 8.89
CA GLN A 215 1.52 -20.11 9.66
C GLN A 215 0.27 -19.76 10.47
N THR A 216 -0.92 -19.92 9.88
CA THR A 216 -2.19 -19.67 10.57
C THR A 216 -2.35 -20.59 11.76
N LEU A 217 -2.08 -21.88 11.61
CA LEU A 217 -2.15 -22.84 12.71
C LEU A 217 -1.15 -22.51 13.83
N LYS A 218 0.09 -22.15 13.49
CA LYS A 218 1.11 -21.70 14.46
C LYS A 218 0.63 -20.45 15.21
N ASN A 219 0.06 -19.48 14.50
CA ASN A 219 -0.47 -18.24 15.09
C ASN A 219 -1.66 -18.51 16.01
N VAL A 220 -2.58 -19.40 15.63
CA VAL A 220 -3.72 -19.78 16.47
C VAL A 220 -3.22 -20.44 17.77
N LYS A 221 -2.27 -21.38 17.68
CA LYS A 221 -1.67 -22.02 18.87
C LYS A 221 -0.98 -21.00 19.77
N LEU A 222 -0.18 -20.08 19.19
CA LEU A 222 0.52 -19.04 19.95
C LEU A 222 -0.44 -18.09 20.65
N ARG A 223 -1.51 -17.63 19.97
CA ARG A 223 -2.52 -16.73 20.55
C ARG A 223 -3.30 -17.38 21.69
N ASN A 224 -3.51 -18.69 21.62
CA ASN A 224 -4.18 -19.45 22.66
C ASN A 224 -3.25 -19.86 23.82
N HIS A 225 -1.93 -19.67 23.69
CA HIS A 225 -0.98 -19.92 24.78
C HIS A 225 -1.27 -18.98 25.97
N PRO A 226 -1.31 -19.49 27.23
CA PRO A 226 -1.71 -18.68 28.39
C PRO A 226 -0.96 -17.37 28.54
N LEU A 227 0.37 -17.33 28.30
CA LEU A 227 1.18 -16.12 28.40
C LEU A 227 0.77 -15.04 27.41
N VAL A 228 0.30 -15.39 26.22
CA VAL A 228 -0.19 -14.46 25.21
C VAL A 228 -1.65 -14.10 25.46
N LYS A 229 -2.47 -15.12 25.73
CA LYS A 229 -3.90 -14.95 25.97
C LYS A 229 -4.21 -13.97 27.12
N TYR A 230 -3.44 -14.04 28.21
CA TYR A 230 -3.65 -13.20 29.40
C TYR A 230 -2.72 -11.99 29.49
N HIS A 231 -1.90 -11.75 28.47
CA HIS A 231 -1.04 -10.57 28.45
C HIS A 231 -1.86 -9.27 28.32
N PRO A 232 -1.61 -8.23 29.15
CA PRO A 232 -2.43 -7.01 29.20
C PRO A 232 -2.62 -6.31 27.86
N PHE A 233 -1.56 -6.27 27.02
CA PHE A 233 -1.60 -5.68 25.68
C PHE A 233 -2.63 -6.39 24.79
N PHE A 234 -2.60 -7.73 24.73
CA PHE A 234 -3.53 -8.49 23.89
C PHE A 234 -4.96 -8.47 24.43
N ILE A 235 -5.14 -8.37 25.76
CA ILE A 235 -6.48 -8.16 26.35
C ILE A 235 -7.04 -6.79 25.93
N ALA A 236 -6.22 -5.74 26.04
CA ALA A 236 -6.61 -4.38 25.62
C ALA A 236 -6.95 -4.33 24.13
N HIS A 237 -6.13 -4.98 23.28
CA HIS A 237 -6.36 -5.07 21.85
C HIS A 237 -7.68 -5.80 21.51
N ARG A 238 -7.95 -6.96 22.11
CA ARG A 238 -9.20 -7.70 21.89
C ARG A 238 -10.44 -6.90 22.31
N ARG A 239 -10.38 -6.25 23.47
CA ARG A 239 -11.49 -5.40 23.95
C ARG A 239 -11.74 -4.23 23.01
N PHE A 240 -10.66 -3.65 22.48
CA PHE A 240 -10.75 -2.55 21.54
C PHE A 240 -11.37 -3.02 20.21
N MET A 241 -10.89 -4.14 19.63
CA MET A 241 -11.44 -4.70 18.40
C MET A 241 -12.91 -5.09 18.54
N ARG A 242 -13.32 -5.66 19.68
CA ARG A 242 -14.74 -5.95 19.93
C ARG A 242 -15.59 -4.67 19.91
N LYS A 243 -15.16 -3.62 20.63
CA LYS A 243 -15.87 -2.34 20.61
C LYS A 243 -15.97 -1.73 19.23
N LEU A 244 -14.91 -1.85 18.43
CA LEU A 244 -14.91 -1.37 17.06
C LEU A 244 -15.95 -2.10 16.20
N GLN A 245 -16.08 -3.41 16.38
CA GLN A 245 -17.10 -4.23 15.71
C GLN A 245 -18.51 -3.90 16.20
N ASP A 246 -18.70 -3.74 17.50
CA ASP A 246 -19.98 -3.32 18.09
C ASP A 246 -20.44 -1.92 17.58
N CYS A 247 -19.51 -1.07 17.14
CA CYS A 247 -19.82 0.19 16.47
C CYS A 247 -20.23 0.05 14.99
N GLY A 248 -20.20 -1.16 14.42
CA GLY A 248 -20.58 -1.38 13.03
C GLY A 248 -19.40 -1.41 12.04
N TYR A 249 -18.19 -1.71 12.50
CA TYR A 249 -17.02 -1.78 11.63
C TYR A 249 -17.19 -2.77 10.48
N ASN A 250 -17.73 -3.96 10.77
CA ASN A 250 -17.98 -4.98 9.76
C ASN A 250 -19.24 -4.69 8.92
N ASP A 251 -20.25 -4.05 9.49
CA ASP A 251 -21.57 -3.90 8.86
C ASP A 251 -21.73 -2.57 8.12
N ILE A 252 -20.98 -1.55 8.53
CA ILE A 252 -21.05 -0.21 7.94
C ILE A 252 -19.73 0.15 7.26
N PHE A 253 -18.61 0.13 8.02
CA PHE A 253 -17.35 0.64 7.54
C PHE A 253 -16.77 -0.20 6.39
N LEU A 254 -16.58 -1.51 6.58
CA LEU A 254 -15.97 -2.38 5.54
C LEU A 254 -16.78 -2.44 4.24
N PRO A 255 -18.13 -2.58 4.24
CA PRO A 255 -18.90 -2.56 3.01
C PRO A 255 -18.76 -1.26 2.22
N ASN A 256 -18.70 -0.11 2.91
CA ASN A 256 -18.49 1.17 2.25
C ASN A 256 -17.05 1.35 1.75
N MET A 257 -16.04 0.79 2.44
CA MET A 257 -14.67 0.72 1.92
C MET A 257 -14.57 -0.12 0.64
N MET A 258 -15.30 -1.24 0.56
CA MET A 258 -15.39 -2.06 -0.65
C MET A 258 -16.14 -1.35 -1.79
N ALA A 259 -17.14 -0.52 -1.46
CA ALA A 259 -17.84 0.29 -2.45
C ALA A 259 -16.97 1.44 -2.98
N LEU A 260 -16.10 2.01 -2.14
CA LEU A 260 -15.14 3.03 -2.56
C LEU A 260 -14.07 2.48 -3.50
N SER A 261 -13.54 1.28 -3.21
CA SER A 261 -12.40 0.72 -3.93
C SER A 261 -12.70 -0.68 -4.47
N PRO A 262 -12.90 -0.84 -5.78
CA PRO A 262 -13.02 -2.16 -6.42
C PRO A 262 -11.79 -3.05 -6.19
N GLU A 263 -10.59 -2.45 -6.11
CA GLU A 263 -9.35 -3.17 -5.83
C GLU A 263 -9.33 -3.72 -4.39
N TYR A 264 -9.72 -2.90 -3.41
CA TYR A 264 -9.88 -3.35 -2.03
C TYR A 264 -10.93 -4.46 -1.93
N LYS A 265 -12.05 -4.32 -2.65
CA LYS A 265 -13.09 -5.36 -2.70
C LYS A 265 -12.55 -6.69 -3.22
N ALA A 266 -11.82 -6.67 -4.34
CA ALA A 266 -11.21 -7.89 -4.91
C ALA A 266 -10.23 -8.55 -3.92
N TYR A 267 -9.39 -7.77 -3.26
CA TYR A 267 -8.47 -8.23 -2.23
C TYR A 267 -9.22 -8.83 -1.03
N HIS A 268 -10.26 -8.16 -0.53
CA HIS A 268 -11.07 -8.63 0.60
C HIS A 268 -11.80 -9.94 0.26
N ASP A 269 -12.42 -10.02 -0.91
CA ASP A 269 -13.12 -11.23 -1.39
C ASP A 269 -12.13 -12.41 -1.53
N ALA A 270 -10.90 -12.17 -1.97
CA ALA A 270 -9.86 -13.20 -2.03
C ALA A 270 -9.43 -13.66 -0.63
N LEU A 271 -9.23 -12.73 0.29
CA LEU A 271 -8.91 -13.06 1.69
C LEU A 271 -9.99 -13.87 2.36
N ASP A 272 -11.26 -13.53 2.16
CA ASP A 272 -12.40 -14.25 2.75
C ASP A 272 -12.46 -15.70 2.23
N LYS A 273 -12.29 -15.91 0.93
CA LYS A 273 -12.23 -17.26 0.35
C LYS A 273 -11.09 -18.10 0.93
N ILE A 274 -9.88 -17.49 1.03
CA ILE A 274 -8.71 -18.16 1.59
C ILE A 274 -8.94 -18.49 3.07
N ASN A 275 -9.47 -17.53 3.84
CA ASN A 275 -9.76 -17.69 5.25
C ASN A 275 -10.81 -18.79 5.49
N GLN A 276 -11.88 -18.81 4.69
CA GLN A 276 -12.89 -19.85 4.75
C GLN A 276 -12.27 -21.23 4.48
N ARG A 277 -11.48 -21.38 3.42
CA ARG A 277 -10.78 -22.62 3.09
C ARG A 277 -9.85 -23.08 4.21
N ILE A 278 -9.07 -22.17 4.81
CA ILE A 278 -8.19 -22.48 5.95
C ILE A 278 -9.02 -22.94 7.17
N CYS A 279 -10.13 -22.27 7.44
CA CYS A 279 -11.02 -22.64 8.55
C CYS A 279 -11.61 -24.05 8.37
N GLU A 280 -12.02 -24.39 7.15
CA GLU A 280 -12.51 -25.72 6.80
C GLU A 280 -11.42 -26.78 6.94
N ASP A 281 -10.24 -26.54 6.33
CA ASP A 281 -9.10 -27.47 6.33
C ASP A 281 -8.56 -27.77 7.74
N LEU A 282 -8.52 -26.76 8.62
CA LEU A 282 -7.96 -26.88 9.96
C LEU A 282 -9.00 -27.09 11.06
N GLY A 283 -10.31 -27.13 10.72
CA GLY A 283 -11.38 -27.20 11.70
C GLY A 283 -11.38 -25.99 12.65
N LEU A 284 -11.16 -24.80 12.11
CA LEU A 284 -11.17 -23.55 12.86
C LEU A 284 -12.56 -22.88 12.80
N TYR A 285 -12.86 -22.05 13.78
CA TYR A 285 -14.02 -21.16 13.76
C TYR A 285 -13.74 -19.88 14.55
N TYR A 286 -14.50 -18.83 14.29
CA TYR A 286 -14.46 -17.61 15.07
C TYR A 286 -15.36 -17.71 16.31
N ASP A 287 -14.79 -17.52 17.48
CA ASP A 287 -15.56 -17.44 18.74
C ASP A 287 -16.34 -16.13 18.85
N SER A 288 -17.13 -15.97 19.93
CA SER A 288 -17.89 -14.75 20.22
C SER A 288 -17.02 -13.49 20.44
N ASN A 289 -15.70 -13.63 20.50
CA ASN A 289 -14.73 -12.54 20.57
C ASN A 289 -14.01 -12.32 19.23
N PHE A 290 -14.52 -12.89 18.15
CA PHE A 290 -13.88 -12.83 16.83
C PHE A 290 -12.45 -13.39 16.84
N GLN A 291 -12.17 -14.36 17.71
CA GLN A 291 -10.90 -15.05 17.79
C GLN A 291 -10.99 -16.39 17.05
N LEU A 292 -10.01 -16.64 16.21
CA LEU A 292 -9.89 -17.92 15.51
C LEU A 292 -9.44 -19.01 16.49
N VAL A 293 -10.26 -20.02 16.66
CA VAL A 293 -10.06 -21.13 17.62
C VAL A 293 -10.30 -22.47 16.95
N LEU A 294 -9.67 -23.55 17.47
CA LEU A 294 -9.89 -24.91 17.00
C LEU A 294 -11.27 -25.42 17.47
N LYS A 295 -12.00 -26.09 16.59
CA LYS A 295 -13.15 -26.90 16.99
C LYS A 295 -12.65 -27.99 17.94
N LYS A 296 -13.33 -28.14 19.06
CA LYS A 296 -13.02 -29.19 20.02
C LYS A 296 -13.44 -30.56 19.48
#